data_757d25e3a24a127ff095593bf759e500
#
_entry.id   757d25e3a24a127ff095593bf759e500
#
_cell.length_a   1.000
_cell.length_b   1.000
_cell.length_c   1.000
_cell.angle_alpha   90.00
_cell.angle_beta   90.00
_cell.angle_gamma   90.00
#
_symmetry.space_group_name_H-M   'P 1'
#
loop_
_entity.id
_entity.type
_entity.pdbx_description
1 polymer ?
#
loop_
_entity_poly.entity_id
_entity_poly.type
_entity_poly.pdbx_seq_one_letter_code
_entity_poly.pdbx_strand_id
1 'polypeptide(L)'
;MIDTRYLLIVISALILAGCSTGSRGPALPEDFPETYVAGQTAVPIIVDGKLDDPAWSAAPWTAAFGDIEGDAKPEPRFLTRAKMLWDDEYFYVAADMLEPHVWGTLTKRDSIIYNDNDFEVFIDPDGDNHDYYELEVNALNTQFDLMLTRPYRCGGTYDIGWDIDGLKTAVDIQGSLNDSS
;
A
#
# COMPACT_ATOMS: atom_id res chain seq x y z
N MET A 1 -4.51 -18.53 -18.82
CA MET A 1 -4.93 -18.50 -17.40
C MET A 1 -4.52 -17.13 -16.90
N ILE A 2 -5.46 -16.33 -16.41
CA ILE A 2 -5.16 -14.97 -15.91
C ILE A 2 -4.61 -15.16 -14.52
N ASP A 3 -3.38 -14.73 -14.31
CA ASP A 3 -2.66 -14.84 -13.04
C ASP A 3 -3.00 -13.62 -12.18
N THR A 4 -3.62 -13.83 -11.02
CA THR A 4 -4.02 -12.76 -10.09
C THR A 4 -3.15 -12.88 -8.84
N ARG A 5 -2.66 -11.77 -8.33
CA ARG A 5 -1.70 -11.73 -7.22
C ARG A 5 -2.16 -10.80 -6.13
N TYR A 6 -1.91 -11.17 -4.88
CA TYR A 6 -2.29 -10.40 -3.71
C TYR A 6 -1.07 -10.06 -2.87
N LEU A 7 -0.95 -8.79 -2.54
CA LEU A 7 -0.01 -8.28 -1.54
C LEU A 7 -0.82 -7.78 -0.35
N LEU A 8 -0.50 -8.26 0.85
CA LEU A 8 -1.12 -7.80 2.08
C LEU A 8 -0.05 -7.12 2.95
N ILE A 9 -0.29 -5.87 3.26
CA ILE A 9 0.54 -5.06 4.14
C ILE A 9 -0.26 -4.71 5.38
N VAL A 10 0.31 -4.95 6.56
CA VAL A 10 -0.29 -4.61 7.85
C VAL A 10 0.64 -3.68 8.60
N ILE A 11 0.13 -2.53 8.96
CA ILE A 11 0.87 -1.49 9.69
C ILE A 11 0.22 -1.29 11.04
N SER A 12 1.01 -1.33 12.11
CA SER A 12 0.54 -1.01 13.46
C SER A 12 0.27 0.50 13.57
N ALA A 13 -0.98 0.88 13.69
CA ALA A 13 -1.37 2.28 13.85
C ALA A 13 -1.69 2.55 15.33
N LEU A 14 -0.99 3.50 15.93
CA LEU A 14 -1.36 4.03 17.24
C LEU A 14 -2.52 5.03 17.03
N ILE A 15 -3.77 4.56 17.20
CA ILE A 15 -4.95 5.41 17.04
C ILE A 15 -5.16 6.21 18.33
N LEU A 16 -4.88 7.51 18.29
CA LEU A 16 -5.41 8.45 19.28
C LEU A 16 -6.88 8.70 18.94
N ALA A 17 -7.77 8.09 19.71
CA ALA A 17 -9.22 8.27 19.58
C ALA A 17 -9.62 9.72 19.90
N GLY A 18 -9.72 10.53 18.86
CA GLY A 18 -10.36 11.83 18.92
C GLY A 18 -11.86 11.68 18.62
N CYS A 19 -12.72 11.85 19.60
CA CYS A 19 -14.16 12.00 19.39
C CYS A 19 -14.44 13.26 18.55
N SER A 20 -14.70 13.14 17.26
CA SER A 20 -15.23 14.23 16.47
C SER A 20 -16.71 13.99 16.18
N THR A 21 -17.56 14.87 16.73
CA THR A 21 -18.96 15.01 16.35
C THR A 21 -19.02 15.52 14.92
N GLY A 22 -19.68 14.74 14.04
CA GLY A 22 -19.68 14.96 12.62
C GLY A 22 -20.17 16.33 12.16
N SER A 23 -19.26 17.11 11.64
CA SER A 23 -19.55 18.09 10.60
C SER A 23 -18.89 17.61 9.32
N ARG A 24 -19.66 17.47 8.23
CA ARG A 24 -19.05 17.31 6.90
C ARG A 24 -18.13 18.50 6.68
N GLY A 25 -16.84 18.22 6.54
CA GLY A 25 -15.87 19.22 6.12
C GLY A 25 -16.27 19.86 4.77
N PRO A 26 -15.65 20.97 4.39
CA PRO A 26 -15.87 21.57 3.09
C PRO A 26 -15.62 20.55 1.98
N ALA A 27 -16.42 20.62 0.91
CA ALA A 27 -16.20 19.76 -0.27
C ALA A 27 -14.78 19.99 -0.80
N LEU A 28 -14.06 18.90 -1.04
CA LEU A 28 -12.73 18.95 -1.65
C LEU A 28 -12.84 19.49 -3.07
N PRO A 29 -11.82 20.23 -3.58
CA PRO A 29 -11.77 20.63 -4.98
C PRO A 29 -11.89 19.43 -5.95
N GLU A 30 -12.42 19.65 -7.16
CA GLU A 30 -12.61 18.58 -8.18
C GLU A 30 -11.29 17.92 -8.61
N ASP A 31 -10.16 18.59 -8.44
CA ASP A 31 -8.81 18.13 -8.77
C ASP A 31 -8.06 17.49 -7.59
N PHE A 32 -8.74 17.20 -6.49
CA PHE A 32 -8.14 16.51 -5.35
C PHE A 32 -7.97 15.01 -5.66
N PRO A 33 -6.91 14.34 -5.10
CA PRO A 33 -6.77 12.90 -5.22
C PRO A 33 -8.04 12.16 -4.79
N GLU A 34 -8.29 11.01 -5.41
CA GLU A 34 -9.41 10.15 -5.03
C GLU A 34 -9.35 9.80 -3.54
N THR A 35 -10.51 9.76 -2.90
CA THR A 35 -10.62 9.46 -1.48
C THR A 35 -11.10 8.03 -1.28
N TYR A 36 -10.40 7.27 -0.48
CA TYR A 36 -10.84 5.97 0.01
C TYR A 36 -11.23 6.05 1.50
N VAL A 37 -12.37 5.48 1.85
CA VAL A 37 -12.81 5.38 3.25
C VAL A 37 -12.55 3.98 3.75
N ALA A 38 -11.50 3.80 4.54
CA ALA A 38 -11.20 2.53 5.18
C ALA A 38 -12.22 2.24 6.29
N GLY A 39 -12.88 1.09 6.20
CA GLY A 39 -13.84 0.63 7.21
C GLY A 39 -13.14 -0.02 8.40
N GLN A 40 -13.78 0.02 9.58
CA GLN A 40 -13.35 -0.78 10.72
C GLN A 40 -13.83 -2.22 10.56
N THR A 41 -12.98 -3.19 10.89
CA THR A 41 -13.34 -4.60 10.97
C THR A 41 -13.23 -5.13 12.39
N ALA A 42 -14.19 -5.96 12.79
CA ALA A 42 -14.11 -6.78 14.01
C ALA A 42 -13.76 -8.24 13.68
N VAL A 43 -13.61 -8.56 12.40
CA VAL A 43 -13.27 -9.91 11.92
C VAL A 43 -11.76 -9.97 11.75
N PRO A 44 -11.07 -10.93 12.37
CA PRO A 44 -9.64 -11.09 12.24
C PRO A 44 -9.19 -11.23 10.78
N ILE A 45 -8.03 -10.64 10.47
CA ILE A 45 -7.35 -10.75 9.19
C ILE A 45 -6.04 -11.51 9.40
N ILE A 46 -5.78 -12.52 8.58
CA ILE A 46 -4.53 -13.28 8.58
C ILE A 46 -3.60 -12.68 7.53
N VAL A 47 -2.40 -12.27 7.96
CA VAL A 47 -1.40 -11.71 7.04
C VAL A 47 -0.65 -12.86 6.38
N ASP A 48 -1.23 -13.45 5.32
CA ASP A 48 -0.67 -14.57 4.56
C ASP A 48 -0.58 -14.33 3.05
N GLY A 49 -0.89 -13.09 2.62
CA GLY A 49 -0.90 -12.67 1.22
C GLY A 49 -2.21 -12.96 0.49
N LYS A 50 -3.20 -13.60 1.13
CA LYS A 50 -4.49 -13.91 0.52
C LYS A 50 -5.58 -12.94 0.97
N LEU A 51 -6.58 -12.77 0.12
CA LEU A 51 -7.74 -11.90 0.39
C LEU A 51 -9.02 -12.71 0.57
N ASP A 52 -8.90 -13.92 1.10
CA ASP A 52 -10.04 -14.82 1.33
C ASP A 52 -10.65 -14.71 2.73
N ASP A 53 -10.04 -13.92 3.64
CA ASP A 53 -10.67 -13.60 4.92
C ASP A 53 -12.02 -12.88 4.72
N PRO A 54 -13.06 -13.26 5.49
CA PRO A 54 -14.39 -12.64 5.37
C PRO A 54 -14.39 -11.11 5.54
N ALA A 55 -13.45 -10.56 6.30
CA ALA A 55 -13.30 -9.11 6.50
C ALA A 55 -13.17 -8.36 5.16
N TRP A 56 -12.40 -8.89 4.22
CA TRP A 56 -12.15 -8.25 2.93
C TRP A 56 -13.39 -8.16 2.03
N SER A 57 -14.42 -8.97 2.28
CA SER A 57 -15.67 -8.90 1.51
C SER A 57 -16.44 -7.60 1.72
N ALA A 58 -16.25 -6.94 2.85
CA ALA A 58 -16.87 -5.65 3.19
C ALA A 58 -16.11 -4.44 2.68
N ALA A 59 -14.83 -4.59 2.33
CA ALA A 59 -14.00 -3.51 1.83
C ALA A 59 -14.19 -3.33 0.32
N PRO A 60 -14.57 -2.15 -0.19
CA PRO A 60 -14.61 -1.89 -1.61
C PRO A 60 -13.17 -1.87 -2.18
N TRP A 61 -13.02 -2.19 -3.47
CA TRP A 61 -11.78 -1.90 -4.17
C TRP A 61 -11.66 -0.40 -4.44
N THR A 62 -10.43 0.11 -4.50
CA THR A 62 -10.16 1.40 -5.15
C THR A 62 -10.55 1.33 -6.62
N ALA A 63 -10.59 2.46 -7.31
CA ALA A 63 -10.45 2.48 -8.76
C ALA A 63 -9.16 1.76 -9.18
N ALA A 64 -9.05 1.38 -10.45
CA ALA A 64 -7.79 0.90 -11.01
C ALA A 64 -6.74 2.02 -10.89
N PHE A 65 -5.51 1.66 -10.55
CA PHE A 65 -4.43 2.64 -10.50
C PHE A 65 -4.12 3.16 -11.90
N GLY A 66 -3.99 4.47 -12.01
CA GLY A 66 -3.49 5.18 -13.17
C GLY A 66 -1.98 5.40 -13.10
N ASP A 67 -1.41 5.96 -14.17
CA ASP A 67 -0.03 6.42 -14.15
C ASP A 67 0.13 7.62 -13.19
N ILE A 68 1.25 7.70 -12.47
CA ILE A 68 1.52 8.80 -11.53
C ILE A 68 1.59 10.17 -12.23
N GLU A 69 1.88 10.21 -13.54
CA GLU A 69 1.84 11.43 -14.35
C GLU A 69 0.44 11.71 -14.94
N GLY A 70 -0.57 10.92 -14.54
CA GLY A 70 -1.96 11.06 -14.97
C GLY A 70 -2.12 10.96 -16.49
N ASP A 71 -3.01 11.77 -17.07
CA ASP A 71 -3.34 11.79 -18.49
C ASP A 71 -2.15 12.10 -19.43
N ALA A 72 -0.98 12.46 -18.89
CA ALA A 72 0.25 12.65 -19.67
C ALA A 72 0.85 11.31 -20.13
N LYS A 73 0.40 10.20 -19.56
CA LYS A 73 0.83 8.83 -19.88
C LYS A 73 -0.35 7.98 -20.33
N PRO A 74 -0.09 6.91 -21.11
CA PRO A 74 -1.12 5.93 -21.40
C PRO A 74 -1.57 5.20 -20.14
N GLU A 75 -2.81 4.72 -20.13
CA GLU A 75 -3.31 3.85 -19.07
C GLU A 75 -2.40 2.64 -18.83
N PRO A 76 -2.21 2.22 -17.57
CA PRO A 76 -1.45 1.04 -17.24
C PRO A 76 -1.98 -0.20 -17.98
N ARG A 77 -1.07 -1.04 -18.47
CA ARG A 77 -1.42 -2.24 -19.24
C ARG A 77 -2.07 -3.32 -18.37
N PHE A 78 -1.79 -3.32 -17.09
CA PHE A 78 -2.23 -4.33 -16.14
C PHE A 78 -2.93 -3.67 -14.96
N LEU A 79 -3.95 -4.37 -14.45
CA LEU A 79 -4.75 -3.89 -13.35
C LEU A 79 -3.96 -3.93 -12.04
N THR A 80 -3.90 -2.80 -11.35
CA THR A 80 -3.56 -2.72 -9.92
C THR A 80 -4.70 -2.02 -9.21
N ARG A 81 -5.10 -2.54 -8.06
CA ARG A 81 -6.10 -1.94 -7.18
C ARG A 81 -5.84 -2.34 -5.74
N ALA A 82 -6.35 -1.57 -4.79
CA ALA A 82 -6.13 -1.81 -3.38
C ALA A 82 -7.45 -1.84 -2.58
N LYS A 83 -7.37 -2.39 -1.37
CA LYS A 83 -8.40 -2.33 -0.34
C LYS A 83 -7.73 -1.94 0.97
N MET A 84 -8.48 -1.24 1.83
CA MET A 84 -7.99 -0.86 3.14
C MET A 84 -9.05 -1.12 4.20
N LEU A 85 -8.61 -1.61 5.35
CA LEU A 85 -9.41 -1.81 6.56
C LEU A 85 -8.57 -1.40 7.76
N TRP A 86 -9.19 -1.28 8.91
CA TRP A 86 -8.50 -1.09 10.17
C TRP A 86 -9.23 -1.77 11.31
N ASP A 87 -8.51 -2.09 12.38
CA ASP A 87 -9.05 -2.53 13.66
C ASP A 87 -8.40 -1.74 14.80
N ASP A 88 -8.54 -2.21 16.04
CA ASP A 88 -8.00 -1.49 17.20
C ASP A 88 -6.47 -1.58 17.31
N GLU A 89 -5.80 -2.42 16.50
CA GLU A 89 -4.35 -2.65 16.55
C GLU A 89 -3.64 -2.26 15.26
N TYR A 90 -4.30 -2.48 14.09
CA TYR A 90 -3.65 -2.39 12.80
C TYR A 90 -4.45 -1.61 11.76
N PHE A 91 -3.73 -0.96 10.87
CA PHE A 91 -4.22 -0.52 9.58
C PHE A 91 -3.77 -1.53 8.52
N TYR A 92 -4.72 -2.04 7.74
CA TYR A 92 -4.50 -3.07 6.75
C TYR A 92 -4.59 -2.51 5.34
N VAL A 93 -3.58 -2.77 4.53
CA VAL A 93 -3.58 -2.45 3.10
C VAL A 93 -3.39 -3.74 2.32
N ALA A 94 -4.25 -3.98 1.36
CA ALA A 94 -4.18 -5.14 0.47
C ALA A 94 -4.21 -4.69 -0.98
N ALA A 95 -3.31 -5.19 -1.80
CA ALA A 95 -3.24 -4.92 -3.23
C ALA A 95 -3.49 -6.18 -4.06
N ASP A 96 -4.22 -6.02 -5.15
CA ASP A 96 -4.42 -7.01 -6.21
C ASP A 96 -3.73 -6.47 -7.48
N MET A 97 -2.68 -7.16 -7.91
CA MET A 97 -1.80 -6.72 -8.97
C MET A 97 -1.76 -7.78 -10.07
N LEU A 98 -2.31 -7.46 -11.24
CA LEU A 98 -2.18 -8.31 -12.42
C LEU A 98 -0.83 -8.04 -13.07
N GLU A 99 0.11 -8.98 -12.93
CA GLU A 99 1.45 -8.87 -13.51
C GLU A 99 1.86 -10.21 -14.16
N PRO A 100 1.89 -10.34 -15.49
CA PRO A 100 2.25 -11.58 -16.15
C PRO A 100 3.74 -11.94 -16.04
N HIS A 101 4.59 -10.98 -15.65
CA HIS A 101 6.04 -11.16 -15.58
C HIS A 101 6.56 -10.75 -14.20
N VAL A 102 6.14 -11.47 -13.14
CA VAL A 102 6.60 -11.17 -11.79
C VAL A 102 8.09 -11.33 -11.67
N TRP A 103 8.72 -10.26 -11.29
CA TRP A 103 10.15 -10.20 -11.10
C TRP A 103 10.50 -9.84 -9.66
N GLY A 104 11.42 -10.60 -9.05
CA GLY A 104 11.92 -10.33 -7.70
C GLY A 104 13.26 -11.02 -7.53
N THR A 105 14.28 -10.27 -7.16
CA THR A 105 15.66 -10.75 -7.00
C THR A 105 16.28 -10.28 -5.68
N LEU A 106 15.78 -9.22 -5.11
CA LEU A 106 16.32 -8.59 -3.90
C LEU A 106 15.66 -9.21 -2.66
N THR A 107 16.48 -9.79 -1.78
CA THR A 107 16.01 -10.55 -0.61
C THR A 107 16.45 -9.95 0.73
N LYS A 108 17.28 -8.90 0.69
CA LYS A 108 17.77 -8.26 1.91
C LYS A 108 16.89 -7.05 2.23
N ARG A 109 16.36 -6.97 3.45
CA ARG A 109 15.66 -5.77 3.95
C ARG A 109 16.51 -4.52 3.67
N ASP A 110 15.86 -3.43 3.36
CA ASP A 110 16.44 -2.14 3.03
C ASP A 110 17.34 -2.14 1.77
N SER A 111 17.17 -3.14 0.91
CA SER A 111 17.67 -3.06 -0.46
C SER A 111 16.77 -2.12 -1.26
N ILE A 112 17.29 -1.54 -2.31
CA ILE A 112 16.57 -0.66 -3.24
C ILE A 112 15.60 -1.52 -4.06
N ILE A 113 14.46 -1.91 -3.48
CA ILE A 113 13.56 -2.94 -4.02
C ILE A 113 12.67 -2.44 -5.15
N TYR A 114 12.55 -1.15 -5.39
CA TYR A 114 11.88 -0.61 -6.59
C TYR A 114 12.58 -1.00 -7.91
N ASN A 115 13.73 -1.70 -7.87
CA ASN A 115 14.33 -2.34 -9.04
C ASN A 115 13.71 -3.72 -9.37
N ASP A 116 12.89 -4.27 -8.47
CA ASP A 116 12.02 -5.41 -8.69
C ASP A 116 10.59 -4.95 -8.99
N ASN A 117 9.64 -5.87 -9.19
CA ASN A 117 8.22 -5.51 -9.06
C ASN A 117 7.90 -5.37 -7.58
N ASP A 118 7.36 -4.24 -7.22
CA ASP A 118 7.01 -3.90 -5.84
C ASP A 118 5.66 -3.16 -5.73
N PHE A 119 5.24 -2.97 -4.51
CA PHE A 119 4.08 -2.15 -4.16
C PHE A 119 4.50 -1.17 -3.08
N GLU A 120 4.23 0.11 -3.34
CA GLU A 120 4.59 1.20 -2.44
C GLU A 120 3.37 1.75 -1.70
N VAL A 121 3.56 2.12 -0.44
CA VAL A 121 2.57 2.80 0.39
C VAL A 121 3.21 3.98 1.09
N PHE A 122 2.67 5.16 0.85
CA PHE A 122 3.05 6.36 1.60
C PHE A 122 2.02 6.62 2.69
N ILE A 123 2.49 6.89 3.91
CA ILE A 123 1.64 7.11 5.08
C ILE A 123 2.02 8.44 5.72
N ASP A 124 1.10 9.38 5.63
CA ASP A 124 1.21 10.69 6.26
C ASP A 124 0.13 10.79 7.35
N PRO A 125 0.50 10.57 8.63
CA PRO A 125 -0.49 10.41 9.69
C PRO A 125 -1.32 11.64 10.00
N ASP A 126 -0.80 12.84 9.75
CA ASP A 126 -1.51 14.10 10.04
C ASP A 126 -1.83 14.92 8.78
N GLY A 127 -1.37 14.48 7.61
CA GLY A 127 -1.73 15.03 6.31
C GLY A 127 -1.04 16.35 5.97
N ASP A 128 0.10 16.64 6.60
CA ASP A 128 0.82 17.91 6.40
C ASP A 128 1.98 17.82 5.40
N ASN A 129 2.23 16.64 4.84
CA ASN A 129 3.31 16.29 3.92
C ASN A 129 4.72 16.44 4.53
N HIS A 130 4.85 16.28 5.84
CA HIS A 130 6.12 16.26 6.54
C HIS A 130 6.20 15.05 7.47
N ASP A 131 7.42 14.55 7.70
CA ASP A 131 7.69 13.43 8.60
C ASP A 131 6.78 12.22 8.36
N TYR A 132 6.58 11.88 7.07
CA TYR A 132 5.75 10.78 6.61
C TYR A 132 6.60 9.56 6.23
N TYR A 133 5.94 8.42 6.06
CA TYR A 133 6.59 7.14 5.88
C TYR A 133 6.36 6.60 4.46
N GLU A 134 7.38 5.94 3.94
CA GLU A 134 7.33 5.16 2.71
C GLU A 134 7.60 3.71 3.06
N LEU A 135 6.80 2.82 2.53
CA LEU A 135 6.97 1.38 2.63
C LEU A 135 6.89 0.79 1.24
N GLU A 136 7.90 0.01 0.87
CA GLU A 136 7.92 -0.79 -0.35
C GLU A 136 7.97 -2.28 0.01
N VAL A 137 7.27 -3.12 -0.75
CA VAL A 137 7.32 -4.58 -0.60
C VAL A 137 7.39 -5.21 -1.98
N ASN A 138 8.46 -5.98 -2.24
CA ASN A 138 8.63 -6.65 -3.52
C ASN A 138 7.92 -8.01 -3.58
N ALA A 139 7.95 -8.65 -4.74
CA ALA A 139 7.35 -9.97 -4.97
C ALA A 139 7.91 -11.10 -4.08
N LEU A 140 9.09 -10.94 -3.51
CA LEU A 140 9.71 -11.87 -2.56
C LEU A 140 9.36 -11.58 -1.10
N ASN A 141 8.46 -10.63 -0.83
CA ASN A 141 8.15 -10.13 0.50
C ASN A 141 9.36 -9.50 1.21
N THR A 142 10.27 -8.93 0.44
CA THR A 142 11.34 -8.11 0.98
C THR A 142 10.81 -6.71 1.21
N GLN A 143 11.08 -6.18 2.38
CA GLN A 143 10.61 -4.87 2.82
C GLN A 143 11.73 -3.84 2.69
N PHE A 144 11.35 -2.63 2.31
CA PHE A 144 12.13 -1.42 2.41
C PHE A 144 11.22 -0.33 2.97
N ASP A 145 11.59 0.27 4.07
CA ASP A 145 10.83 1.35 4.67
C ASP A 145 11.76 2.46 5.14
N LEU A 146 11.24 3.67 5.10
CA LEU A 146 11.99 4.86 5.46
C LEU A 146 11.05 5.97 5.95
N MET A 147 11.63 6.95 6.63
CA MET A 147 10.95 8.19 6.98
C MET A 147 11.44 9.33 6.11
N LEU A 148 10.51 10.10 5.53
CA LEU A 148 10.79 11.31 4.77
C LEU A 148 10.45 12.56 5.59
N THR A 149 11.36 13.51 5.63
CA THR A 149 11.11 14.80 6.32
C THR A 149 10.13 15.69 5.55
N ARG A 150 10.04 15.53 4.22
CA ARG A 150 9.11 16.21 3.29
C ARG A 150 9.29 15.63 1.89
N PRO A 151 8.43 15.97 0.91
CA PRO A 151 8.54 15.46 -0.45
C PRO A 151 9.92 15.70 -1.10
N TYR A 152 10.43 14.71 -1.82
CA TYR A 152 11.72 14.77 -2.52
C TYR A 152 11.86 16.02 -3.37
N ARG A 153 10.82 16.40 -4.14
CA ARG A 153 10.80 17.61 -4.98
C ARG A 153 10.93 18.92 -4.20
N CYS A 154 10.67 18.87 -2.89
CA CYS A 154 10.80 20.01 -1.99
C CYS A 154 12.13 19.99 -1.21
N GLY A 155 13.08 19.15 -1.62
CA GLY A 155 14.38 19.00 -0.97
C GLY A 155 14.30 18.25 0.35
N GLY A 156 13.38 17.30 0.48
CA GLY A 156 13.29 16.40 1.62
C GLY A 156 14.50 15.49 1.73
N THR A 157 14.82 15.11 2.95
CA THR A 157 15.80 14.07 3.29
C THR A 157 15.05 12.86 3.78
N TYR A 158 15.70 11.70 3.74
CA TYR A 158 15.13 10.44 4.17
C TYR A 158 16.06 9.73 5.15
N ASP A 159 15.49 8.94 6.02
CA ASP A 159 16.19 8.06 6.96
C ASP A 159 15.79 6.61 6.67
N ILE A 160 16.71 5.86 6.04
CA ILE A 160 16.54 4.43 5.72
C ILE A 160 16.84 3.51 6.92
N GLY A 161 17.32 4.06 8.02
CA GLY A 161 17.53 3.32 9.26
C GLY A 161 16.29 3.34 10.16
N TRP A 162 15.24 4.03 9.73
CA TRP A 162 13.95 4.03 10.42
C TRP A 162 13.14 2.82 9.98
N ASP A 163 12.54 2.14 10.93
CA ASP A 163 11.70 0.95 10.69
C ASP A 163 10.28 1.19 11.21
N ILE A 164 9.28 0.71 10.47
CA ILE A 164 7.88 0.67 10.95
C ILE A 164 7.77 -0.42 12.02
N ASP A 165 7.56 -0.01 13.27
CA ASP A 165 7.39 -0.96 14.37
C ASP A 165 6.11 -1.77 14.23
N GLY A 166 6.23 -3.09 14.36
CA GLY A 166 5.10 -4.01 14.23
C GLY A 166 4.61 -4.26 12.82
N LEU A 167 5.36 -3.83 11.79
CA LEU A 167 5.05 -4.12 10.39
C LEU A 167 4.93 -5.61 10.12
N LYS A 168 3.87 -6.01 9.43
CA LYS A 168 3.67 -7.37 8.93
C LYS A 168 3.32 -7.29 7.46
N THR A 169 3.99 -8.09 6.64
CA THR A 169 3.73 -8.17 5.19
C THR A 169 3.68 -9.62 4.74
N ALA A 170 2.93 -9.89 3.70
CA ALA A 170 2.89 -11.17 3.02
C ALA A 170 2.53 -10.99 1.56
N VAL A 171 3.04 -11.86 0.71
CA VAL A 171 2.79 -11.87 -0.73
C VAL A 171 2.34 -13.28 -1.14
N ASP A 172 1.24 -13.37 -1.89
CA ASP A 172 0.80 -14.59 -2.56
C ASP A 172 0.96 -14.43 -4.07
N ILE A 173 1.78 -15.29 -4.68
CA ILE A 173 2.02 -15.29 -6.12
C ILE A 173 1.27 -16.46 -6.75
N GLN A 174 0.29 -16.14 -7.58
CA GLN A 174 -0.45 -17.14 -8.36
C GLN A 174 0.19 -17.28 -9.74
N GLY A 175 1.25 -18.06 -9.84
CA GLY A 175 2.03 -18.28 -11.06
C GLY A 175 3.50 -18.49 -10.79
N SER A 176 4.36 -18.12 -11.75
CA SER A 176 5.80 -18.27 -11.64
C SER A 176 6.49 -16.92 -11.38
N LEU A 177 7.54 -16.97 -10.58
CA LEU A 177 8.43 -15.85 -10.32
C LEU A 177 9.64 -15.94 -11.25
N ASN A 178 10.07 -14.78 -11.79
CA ASN A 178 11.26 -14.66 -12.64
C ASN A 178 11.20 -15.53 -13.91
N ASP A 179 10.00 -15.78 -14.41
CA ASP A 179 9.78 -16.52 -15.65
C ASP A 179 9.42 -15.53 -16.78
N SER A 180 10.19 -15.59 -17.86
CA SER A 180 10.01 -14.72 -19.04
C SER A 180 9.27 -15.43 -20.19
N SER A 181 8.66 -16.60 -19.94
CA SER A 181 7.99 -17.41 -20.96
C SER A 181 6.56 -17.02 -21.24
#